data_d9c747a87cefdc52e3efd1fdbfc3d6ce
#
_entry.id   d9c747a87cefdc52e3efd1fdbfc3d6ce
#
_cell.length_a   1.000
_cell.length_b   1.000
_cell.length_c   1.000
_cell.angle_alpha   90.00
_cell.angle_beta   90.00
_cell.angle_gamma   90.00
#
_symmetry.space_group_name_H-M   'P 1'
#
loop_
_entity.id
_entity.type
_entity.pdbx_description
1 polymer ?
#
loop_
_entity_poly.entity_id
_entity_poly.type
_entity_poly.pdbx_seq_one_letter_code
_entity_poly.pdbx_strand_id
1 'polypeptide(L)'
;MENSYYENILGEKGIKPTANRILVLKELFKTSHPVSLADLELLLGLTMDKASIFRVLELFAEKDVVHVIEDGSRSSKYELCHSRSSHSIYDQHVHFYCESCNELYCFETMSVPLTVLPDGFKPHSVNYMIKGICPKCNKRR
;
A
#
# COMPACT_ATOMS: atom_id res chain seq x y z
N MET A 1 4.82 -23.74 -5.51
CA MET A 1 3.39 -23.62 -5.32
C MET A 1 2.99 -22.38 -4.52
N GLU A 2 3.52 -22.23 -3.32
CA GLU A 2 3.29 -20.98 -2.58
C GLU A 2 3.80 -19.76 -3.34
N ASN A 3 4.96 -19.88 -3.97
CA ASN A 3 5.52 -18.78 -4.76
C ASN A 3 4.68 -18.44 -5.99
N SER A 4 3.99 -19.41 -6.57
CA SER A 4 3.13 -19.17 -7.74
C SER A 4 2.01 -18.19 -7.45
N TYR A 5 1.46 -18.24 -6.24
CA TYR A 5 0.44 -17.29 -5.80
C TYR A 5 0.96 -15.87 -5.82
N TYR A 6 2.14 -15.66 -5.24
CA TYR A 6 2.75 -14.32 -5.18
C TYR A 6 3.23 -13.85 -6.56
N GLU A 7 3.75 -14.78 -7.37
CA GLU A 7 4.15 -14.48 -8.74
C GLU A 7 2.96 -13.99 -9.57
N ASN A 8 1.80 -14.60 -9.39
CA ASN A 8 0.58 -14.21 -10.11
C ASN A 8 0.13 -12.81 -9.69
N ILE A 9 0.19 -12.51 -8.39
CA ILE A 9 -0.17 -11.17 -7.89
C ILE A 9 0.73 -10.11 -8.53
N LEU A 10 2.03 -10.34 -8.54
CA LEU A 10 2.98 -9.41 -9.15
C LEU A 10 2.75 -9.28 -10.65
N GLY A 11 2.48 -10.41 -11.32
CA GLY A 11 2.22 -10.41 -12.75
C GLY A 11 0.99 -9.59 -13.12
N GLU A 12 -0.07 -9.67 -12.33
CA GLU A 12 -1.29 -8.88 -12.54
C GLU A 12 -1.01 -7.38 -12.44
N LYS A 13 0.00 -6.99 -11.67
CA LYS A 13 0.39 -5.59 -11.50
C LYS A 13 1.51 -5.18 -12.46
N GLY A 14 1.90 -6.06 -13.37
CA GLY A 14 2.95 -5.76 -14.34
C GLY A 14 4.35 -5.76 -13.75
N ILE A 15 4.55 -6.49 -12.67
CA ILE A 15 5.84 -6.57 -11.97
C ILE A 15 6.46 -7.94 -12.21
N LYS A 16 7.70 -7.94 -12.69
CA LYS A 16 8.44 -9.18 -12.87
C LYS A 16 8.78 -9.78 -11.50
N PRO A 17 8.41 -11.03 -11.21
CA PRO A 17 8.73 -11.63 -9.92
C PRO A 17 10.23 -11.90 -9.79
N THR A 18 10.77 -11.49 -8.65
CA THR A 18 12.15 -11.79 -8.27
C THR A 18 12.11 -12.31 -6.83
N ALA A 19 13.19 -12.97 -6.40
CA ALA A 19 13.25 -13.50 -5.03
C ALA A 19 13.00 -12.40 -3.99
N ASN A 20 13.63 -11.24 -4.15
CA ASN A 20 13.46 -10.12 -3.22
C ASN A 20 12.04 -9.58 -3.20
N ARG A 21 11.42 -9.44 -4.37
CA ARG A 21 10.04 -8.95 -4.47
C ARG A 21 9.05 -9.91 -3.83
N ILE A 22 9.26 -11.21 -4.01
CA ILE A 22 8.42 -12.23 -3.38
C ILE A 22 8.60 -12.21 -1.87
N LEU A 23 9.83 -12.06 -1.37
CA LEU A 23 10.09 -12.01 0.07
C LEU A 23 9.36 -10.84 0.74
N VAL A 24 9.46 -9.65 0.15
CA VAL A 24 8.78 -8.47 0.69
C VAL A 24 7.26 -8.66 0.65
N LEU A 25 6.74 -9.18 -0.46
CA LEU A 25 5.30 -9.41 -0.59
C LEU A 25 4.80 -10.40 0.46
N LYS A 26 5.52 -11.49 0.70
CA LYS A 26 5.16 -12.47 1.72
C LYS A 26 5.08 -11.84 3.12
N GLU A 27 6.06 -11.01 3.46
CA GLU A 27 6.06 -10.35 4.76
C GLU A 27 4.87 -9.39 4.91
N LEU A 28 4.53 -8.69 3.83
CA LEU A 28 3.37 -7.81 3.84
C LEU A 28 2.07 -8.59 4.04
N PHE A 29 1.97 -9.79 3.49
CA PHE A 29 0.80 -10.65 3.69
C PHE A 29 0.68 -11.18 5.12
N LYS A 30 1.79 -11.30 5.84
CA LYS A 30 1.78 -11.78 7.22
C LYS A 30 1.35 -10.70 8.21
N THR A 31 1.46 -9.44 7.83
CA THR A 31 1.14 -8.34 8.74
C THR A 31 -0.34 -7.99 8.67
N SER A 32 -0.92 -7.63 9.79
CA SER A 32 -2.33 -7.24 9.88
C SER A 32 -2.51 -5.73 10.00
N HIS A 33 -1.43 -4.98 9.93
CA HIS A 33 -1.45 -3.52 10.06
C HIS A 33 -0.35 -2.92 9.19
N PRO A 34 -0.40 -1.62 8.92
CA PRO A 34 0.66 -0.98 8.13
C PRO A 34 2.02 -1.13 8.79
N VAL A 35 3.04 -1.30 7.96
CA VAL A 35 4.42 -1.48 8.42
C VAL A 35 5.32 -0.43 7.79
N SER A 36 6.35 -0.03 8.55
CA SER A 36 7.37 0.89 8.07
C SER A 36 8.52 0.13 7.43
N LEU A 37 9.40 0.88 6.76
CA LEU A 37 10.64 0.31 6.24
C LEU A 37 11.47 -0.31 7.37
N ALA A 38 11.52 0.35 8.53
CA ALA A 38 12.26 -0.15 9.68
C ALA A 38 11.70 -1.49 10.18
N ASP A 39 10.37 -1.64 10.18
CA ASP A 39 9.74 -2.89 10.56
C ASP A 39 10.15 -4.03 9.63
N LEU A 40 10.14 -3.77 8.31
CA LEU A 40 10.54 -4.77 7.33
C LEU A 40 12.03 -5.08 7.41
N GLU A 41 12.86 -4.10 7.73
CA GLU A 41 14.28 -4.32 7.93
C GLU A 41 14.54 -5.26 9.09
N LEU A 42 13.77 -5.16 10.18
CA LEU A 42 13.88 -6.10 11.29
C LEU A 42 13.50 -7.53 10.88
N LEU A 43 12.49 -7.66 10.01
CA LEU A 43 12.01 -8.97 9.58
C LEU A 43 12.90 -9.60 8.51
N LEU A 44 13.46 -8.79 7.62
CA LEU A 44 14.18 -9.27 6.44
C LEU A 44 15.68 -8.93 6.42
N GLY A 45 16.19 -8.32 7.50
CA GLY A 45 17.55 -7.80 7.52
C GLY A 45 18.66 -8.81 7.34
N LEU A 46 18.36 -10.11 7.55
CA LEU A 46 19.33 -11.18 7.31
C LEU A 46 19.44 -11.58 5.83
N THR A 47 18.42 -11.23 5.04
CA THR A 47 18.36 -11.64 3.63
C THR A 47 18.40 -10.46 2.67
N MET A 48 18.00 -9.28 3.12
CA MET A 48 17.95 -8.08 2.27
C MET A 48 18.46 -6.87 3.03
N ASP A 49 19.18 -6.00 2.34
CA ASP A 49 19.58 -4.73 2.93
C ASP A 49 18.45 -3.70 2.83
N LYS A 50 18.56 -2.63 3.61
CA LYS A 50 17.56 -1.59 3.71
C LYS A 50 17.25 -0.97 2.35
N ALA A 51 18.28 -0.68 1.55
CA ALA A 51 18.10 -0.06 0.25
C ALA A 51 17.32 -0.96 -0.71
N SER A 52 17.57 -2.27 -0.66
CA SER A 52 16.87 -3.23 -1.51
C SER A 52 15.40 -3.31 -1.12
N ILE A 53 15.09 -3.34 0.17
CA ILE A 53 13.71 -3.33 0.67
C ILE A 53 12.99 -2.06 0.21
N PHE A 54 13.64 -0.92 0.36
CA PHE A 54 13.06 0.36 -0.01
C PHE A 54 12.72 0.43 -1.51
N ARG A 55 13.61 -0.06 -2.36
CA ARG A 55 13.36 -0.08 -3.81
C ARG A 55 12.14 -0.94 -4.17
N VAL A 56 11.99 -2.08 -3.49
CA VAL A 56 10.83 -2.94 -3.71
C VAL A 56 9.54 -2.22 -3.28
N LEU A 57 9.56 -1.57 -2.11
CA LEU A 57 8.41 -0.83 -1.63
C LEU A 57 8.03 0.33 -2.55
N GLU A 58 9.02 1.05 -3.09
CA GLU A 58 8.76 2.11 -4.06
C GLU A 58 8.07 1.57 -5.32
N LEU A 59 8.56 0.45 -5.84
CA LEU A 59 7.96 -0.18 -7.00
C LEU A 59 6.54 -0.64 -6.70
N PHE A 60 6.35 -1.25 -5.53
CA PHE A 60 5.02 -1.71 -5.11
C PHE A 60 4.03 -0.56 -4.96
N ALA A 61 4.48 0.58 -4.45
CA ALA A 61 3.65 1.76 -4.33
C ALA A 61 3.30 2.33 -5.72
N GLU A 62 4.27 2.38 -6.61
CA GLU A 62 4.05 2.85 -7.98
C GLU A 62 3.04 1.99 -8.73
N LYS A 63 3.07 0.68 -8.50
CA LYS A 63 2.19 -0.27 -9.19
C LYS A 63 0.94 -0.65 -8.41
N ASP A 64 0.62 0.08 -7.35
CA ASP A 64 -0.58 -0.10 -6.53
C ASP A 64 -0.66 -1.46 -5.83
N VAL A 65 0.47 -2.09 -5.56
CA VAL A 65 0.52 -3.29 -4.71
C VAL A 65 0.33 -2.89 -3.25
N VAL A 66 0.91 -1.74 -2.87
CA VAL A 66 0.78 -1.20 -1.52
C VAL A 66 0.33 0.25 -1.58
N HIS A 67 -0.28 0.69 -0.48
CA HIS A 67 -0.60 2.09 -0.23
C HIS A 67 0.41 2.66 0.76
N VAL A 68 0.84 3.89 0.51
CA VAL A 68 1.73 4.60 1.42
C VAL A 68 0.87 5.45 2.33
N ILE A 69 1.06 5.27 3.63
CA ILE A 69 0.31 6.01 4.64
C ILE A 69 1.26 6.95 5.35
N GLU A 70 0.94 8.24 5.30
CA GLU A 70 1.67 9.26 6.04
C GLU A 70 0.78 9.69 7.20
N ASP A 71 1.16 9.27 8.41
CA ASP A 71 0.36 9.48 9.62
C ASP A 71 0.85 10.65 10.47
N GLY A 72 1.76 11.46 9.91
CA GLY A 72 2.35 12.57 10.64
C GLY A 72 3.65 12.22 11.34
N SER A 73 4.00 10.93 11.41
CA SER A 73 5.32 10.52 11.87
C SER A 73 6.32 10.73 10.74
N ARG A 74 7.61 10.62 11.05
CA ARG A 74 8.66 10.76 10.04
C ARG A 74 8.81 9.52 9.17
N SER A 75 8.16 8.43 9.54
CA SER A 75 8.23 7.16 8.81
C SER A 75 6.95 6.93 8.06
N SER A 76 7.05 6.78 6.76
CA SER A 76 5.92 6.32 5.95
C SER A 76 5.63 4.87 6.28
N LYS A 77 4.38 4.49 6.24
CA LYS A 77 3.95 3.12 6.43
C LYS A 77 3.33 2.58 5.17
N TYR A 78 3.40 1.28 5.02
CA TYR A 78 2.95 0.60 3.81
C TYR A 78 1.93 -0.46 4.18
N GLU A 79 0.87 -0.55 3.40
CA GLU A 79 -0.16 -1.57 3.58
C GLU A 79 -0.55 -2.14 2.24
N LEU A 80 -0.79 -3.45 2.19
CA LEU A 80 -1.24 -4.09 0.96
C LEU A 80 -2.59 -3.52 0.52
N CYS A 81 -2.71 -3.30 -0.78
CA CYS A 81 -4.00 -2.99 -1.37
C CYS A 81 -4.77 -4.29 -1.55
N HIS A 82 -5.98 -4.36 -0.99
CA HIS A 82 -6.81 -5.54 -1.11
C HIS A 82 -7.56 -5.62 -2.42
N SER A 83 -7.55 -4.54 -3.19
CA SER A 83 -8.13 -4.54 -4.52
C SER A 83 -7.16 -5.16 -5.51
N ARG A 84 -7.64 -6.15 -6.27
CA ARG A 84 -6.81 -6.85 -7.25
C ARG A 84 -6.89 -6.27 -8.65
N SER A 85 -7.79 -5.33 -8.87
CA SER A 85 -7.88 -4.69 -10.18
C SER A 85 -6.71 -3.73 -10.37
N SER A 86 -6.19 -3.64 -11.59
CA SER A 86 -5.23 -2.61 -11.91
C SER A 86 -5.95 -1.28 -11.90
N HIS A 87 -5.37 -0.31 -11.21
CA HIS A 87 -5.98 1.00 -11.09
C HIS A 87 -5.42 1.95 -12.12
N SER A 88 -6.30 2.50 -12.95
CA SER A 88 -5.97 3.73 -13.65
C SER A 88 -6.17 4.88 -12.65
N ILE A 89 -5.75 6.08 -13.03
CA ILE A 89 -5.99 7.26 -12.20
C ILE A 89 -7.50 7.44 -11.91
N TYR A 90 -8.35 6.94 -12.79
CA TYR A 90 -9.80 7.06 -12.66
C TYR A 90 -10.44 5.97 -11.79
N ASP A 91 -9.67 4.93 -11.47
CA ASP A 91 -10.16 3.78 -10.68
C ASP A 91 -9.66 3.80 -9.25
N GLN A 92 -9.13 4.90 -8.78
CA GLN A 92 -8.63 5.03 -7.41
C GLN A 92 -9.78 4.95 -6.41
N HIS A 93 -9.49 4.37 -5.26
CA HIS A 93 -10.47 4.20 -4.18
C HIS A 93 -10.23 5.20 -3.06
N VAL A 94 -11.30 5.46 -2.32
CA VAL A 94 -11.20 6.21 -1.07
C VAL A 94 -10.66 5.26 0.01
N HIS A 95 -9.67 5.70 0.75
CA HIS A 95 -9.10 4.96 1.87
C HIS A 95 -9.34 5.70 3.16
N PHE A 96 -9.55 4.96 4.25
CA PHE A 96 -9.73 5.53 5.57
C PHE A 96 -8.73 4.89 6.52
N TYR A 97 -7.96 5.71 7.22
CA TYR A 97 -6.99 5.27 8.21
C TYR A 97 -7.46 5.67 9.60
N CYS A 98 -7.65 4.67 10.47
CA CYS A 98 -8.05 4.93 11.86
C CYS A 98 -6.83 5.28 12.69
N GLU A 99 -6.80 6.47 13.23
CA GLU A 99 -5.68 6.95 14.04
C GLU A 99 -5.63 6.31 15.43
N SER A 100 -6.71 5.65 15.83
CA SER A 100 -6.78 4.98 17.13
C SER A 100 -6.27 3.54 17.07
N CYS A 101 -6.76 2.74 16.14
CA CYS A 101 -6.37 1.32 16.04
C CYS A 101 -5.42 1.03 14.89
N ASN A 102 -5.10 2.03 14.08
CA ASN A 102 -4.17 1.93 12.94
C ASN A 102 -4.63 0.98 11.82
N GLU A 103 -5.94 0.68 11.78
CA GLU A 103 -6.51 -0.11 10.69
C GLU A 103 -6.71 0.76 9.46
N LEU A 104 -6.45 0.18 8.30
CA LEU A 104 -6.69 0.83 7.02
C LEU A 104 -7.90 0.19 6.36
N TYR A 105 -8.84 1.02 5.95
CA TYR A 105 -10.05 0.58 5.25
C TYR A 105 -9.97 1.02 3.79
N CYS A 106 -10.29 0.13 2.88
CA CYS A 106 -10.35 0.42 1.46
C CYS A 106 -11.82 0.37 1.02
N PHE A 107 -12.36 1.50 0.59
CA PHE A 107 -13.76 1.58 0.14
C PHE A 107 -13.82 1.42 -1.37
N GLU A 108 -13.87 0.18 -1.83
CA GLU A 108 -13.83 -0.14 -3.27
C GLU A 108 -15.04 0.40 -4.04
N THR A 109 -16.17 0.58 -3.35
CA THR A 109 -17.39 1.07 -3.99
C THR A 109 -17.47 2.58 -4.06
N MET A 110 -16.52 3.28 -3.42
CA MET A 110 -16.50 4.74 -3.38
C MET A 110 -15.38 5.25 -4.27
N SER A 111 -15.74 5.94 -5.33
CA SER A 111 -14.75 6.51 -6.24
C SER A 111 -14.20 7.83 -5.71
N VAL A 112 -12.95 8.11 -6.06
CA VAL A 112 -12.29 9.36 -5.68
C VAL A 112 -12.84 10.49 -6.55
N PRO A 113 -13.23 11.63 -5.95
CA PRO A 113 -13.63 12.79 -6.74
C PRO A 113 -12.47 13.27 -7.58
N LEU A 114 -12.70 13.47 -8.87
CA LEU A 114 -11.68 13.96 -9.78
C LEU A 114 -11.72 15.49 -9.84
N THR A 115 -10.55 16.09 -9.76
CA THR A 115 -10.39 17.52 -9.89
C THR A 115 -9.82 17.82 -11.26
N VAL A 116 -10.42 18.78 -11.96
CA VAL A 116 -9.89 19.22 -13.24
C VAL A 116 -8.68 20.10 -12.98
N LEU A 117 -7.53 19.69 -13.50
CA LEU A 117 -6.30 20.44 -13.33
C LEU A 117 -6.15 21.51 -14.42
N PRO A 118 -5.38 22.56 -14.15
CA PRO A 118 -5.06 23.54 -15.19
C PRO A 118 -4.32 22.90 -16.35
N ASP A 119 -4.37 23.55 -17.51
CA ASP A 119 -3.70 23.05 -18.71
C ASP A 119 -2.20 22.87 -18.48
N GLY A 120 -1.65 21.79 -19.03
CA GLY A 120 -0.23 21.49 -18.91
C GLY A 120 0.12 20.57 -17.74
N PHE A 121 -0.81 20.33 -16.84
CA PHE A 121 -0.60 19.39 -15.72
C PHE A 121 -1.07 18.01 -16.13
N LYS A 122 -0.19 17.03 -16.00
CA LYS A 122 -0.48 15.64 -16.35
C LYS A 122 -0.43 14.77 -15.10
N PRO A 123 -1.58 14.37 -14.53
CA PRO A 123 -1.57 13.54 -13.32
C PRO A 123 -1.20 12.09 -13.64
N HIS A 124 -0.43 11.48 -12.78
CA HIS A 124 -0.08 10.06 -12.87
C HIS A 124 -0.77 9.22 -11.79
N SER A 125 -1.04 9.80 -10.65
CA SER A 125 -1.71 9.09 -9.58
C SER A 125 -2.44 10.07 -8.67
N VAL A 126 -3.45 9.55 -7.97
CA VAL A 126 -4.22 10.29 -6.97
C VAL A 126 -4.29 9.42 -5.73
N ASN A 127 -4.01 9.99 -4.58
CA ASN A 127 -4.15 9.30 -3.30
C ASN A 127 -5.19 10.05 -2.46
N TYR A 128 -6.31 9.39 -2.18
CA TYR A 128 -7.38 9.98 -1.38
C TYR A 128 -7.45 9.24 -0.04
N MET A 129 -6.89 9.86 0.97
CA MET A 129 -6.78 9.26 2.30
C MET A 129 -7.52 10.12 3.32
N ILE A 130 -8.50 9.51 3.99
CA ILE A 130 -9.21 10.15 5.09
C ILE A 130 -8.67 9.56 6.39
N LYS A 131 -8.30 10.39 7.32
CA LYS A 131 -7.81 9.97 8.63
C LYS A 131 -8.83 10.35 9.69
N GLY A 132 -9.09 9.45 10.63
CA GLY A 132 -10.06 9.72 11.68
C GLY A 132 -10.21 8.52 12.60
N ILE A 133 -11.43 8.28 13.07
CA ILE A 133 -11.72 7.22 14.02
C ILE A 133 -12.73 6.26 13.40
N CYS A 134 -12.40 4.96 13.37
CA CYS A 134 -13.29 3.96 12.80
C CYS A 134 -14.47 3.66 13.72
N PRO A 135 -15.53 2.97 13.21
CA PRO A 135 -16.71 2.70 14.03
C PRO A 135 -16.43 1.94 15.31
N LYS A 136 -15.50 0.99 15.29
CA LYS A 136 -15.13 0.22 16.50
C LYS A 136 -14.55 1.12 17.56
N CYS A 137 -13.64 2.02 17.17
CA CYS A 137 -12.98 2.92 18.12
C CYS A 137 -13.90 4.04 18.56
N ASN A 138 -14.79 4.50 17.70
CA ASN A 138 -15.75 5.55 18.01
C ASN A 138 -16.74 5.11 19.10
N LYS A 139 -17.11 3.83 19.11
CA LYS A 139 -18.05 3.28 20.11
C LYS A 139 -17.46 3.19 21.51
N ARG A 140 -16.12 3.28 21.64
CA ARG A 140 -15.42 3.20 22.93
C ARG A 140 -15.30 4.52 23.65
N ARG A 141 -15.83 5.59 23.07
CA ARG A 141 -15.78 6.92 23.70
C ARG A 141 -17.08 7.25 24.43
#